data_7cf0baa05b99af849d5e98e8eda35fd9
#
_entry.id   7cf0baa05b99af849d5e98e8eda35fd9
#
_cell.length_a   1.000
_cell.length_b   1.000
_cell.length_c   1.000
_cell.angle_alpha   90.00
_cell.angle_beta   90.00
_cell.angle_gamma   90.00
#
_symmetry.space_group_name_H-M   'P 1'
#
loop_
_entity.id
_entity.type
_entity.pdbx_description
1 polymer ?
#
loop_
_entity_poly.entity_id
_entity_poly.type
_entity_poly.pdbx_seq_one_letter_code
_entity_poly.pdbx_strand_id
1 'polypeptide(L)'
;ENIVIVGKSGSGKSVLIKCIIGLLEPDEGKIEVLGSDIAGLSPESLDKIRARVGFLFQGNALYDSMTVRENLEFPLRRHWIKREHWNVEDLVMEALENVGLPHTVNMMPSELSGGMRKRIALARTLILKPDIILYDEPTTGLDPVTSREIIALINNIREKYQTAAVIISHDMNCIRLAGDRILMLIDGRCYAEGDFHTLLENRDEKVATFFEGES
;
A
#
# COMPACT_ATOMS: atom_id res chain seq x y z
N GLU A 1 -7.42 6.86 -8.82
CA GLU A 1 -7.88 5.49 -9.06
C GLU A 1 -7.18 4.51 -8.11
N ASN A 2 -7.91 3.51 -7.59
CA ASN A 2 -7.36 2.36 -6.89
C ASN A 2 -7.40 1.14 -7.80
N ILE A 3 -6.25 0.57 -8.12
CA ILE A 3 -6.13 -0.67 -8.88
C ILE A 3 -5.89 -1.82 -7.91
N VAL A 4 -6.72 -2.85 -7.95
CA VAL A 4 -6.49 -4.07 -7.15
C VAL A 4 -5.91 -5.16 -8.05
N ILE A 5 -4.79 -5.74 -7.62
CA ILE A 5 -4.15 -6.86 -8.32
C ILE A 5 -4.46 -8.15 -7.59
N VAL A 6 -5.14 -9.05 -8.29
CA VAL A 6 -5.53 -10.36 -7.77
C VAL A 6 -4.85 -11.50 -8.52
N GLY A 7 -4.91 -12.70 -7.97
CA GLY A 7 -4.36 -13.92 -8.58
C GLY A 7 -3.77 -14.87 -7.55
N LYS A 8 -3.54 -16.13 -7.96
CA LYS A 8 -3.01 -17.18 -7.07
C LYS A 8 -1.64 -16.81 -6.49
N SER A 9 -1.27 -17.45 -5.39
CA SER A 9 0.09 -17.34 -4.86
C SER A 9 1.12 -17.72 -5.93
N GLY A 10 2.22 -16.97 -6.02
CA GLY A 10 3.23 -17.19 -7.06
C GLY A 10 2.95 -16.56 -8.42
N SER A 11 1.80 -15.92 -8.66
CA SER A 11 1.49 -15.28 -9.97
C SER A 11 2.31 -14.01 -10.28
N GLY A 12 3.18 -13.54 -9.37
CA GLY A 12 4.07 -12.41 -9.61
C GLY A 12 3.61 -11.08 -9.00
N LYS A 13 2.49 -11.02 -8.28
CA LYS A 13 1.92 -9.76 -7.73
C LYS A 13 2.92 -8.94 -6.89
N SER A 14 3.53 -9.55 -5.87
CA SER A 14 4.50 -8.85 -5.02
C SER A 14 5.82 -8.54 -5.76
N VAL A 15 6.17 -9.32 -6.80
CA VAL A 15 7.30 -8.99 -7.67
C VAL A 15 7.01 -7.71 -8.44
N LEU A 16 5.82 -7.61 -9.04
CA LEU A 16 5.40 -6.42 -9.78
C LEU A 16 5.47 -5.16 -8.92
N ILE A 17 4.90 -5.18 -7.70
CA ILE A 17 4.98 -4.01 -6.79
C ILE A 17 6.42 -3.66 -6.44
N LYS A 18 7.29 -4.65 -6.21
CA LYS A 18 8.71 -4.41 -5.91
C LYS A 18 9.46 -3.81 -7.12
N CYS A 19 9.07 -4.21 -8.33
CA CYS A 19 9.59 -3.56 -9.54
C CYS A 19 9.12 -2.11 -9.65
N ILE A 20 7.85 -1.80 -9.36
CA ILE A 20 7.30 -0.43 -9.41
C ILE A 20 8.08 0.55 -8.52
N ILE A 21 8.58 0.11 -7.36
CA ILE A 21 9.39 0.99 -6.47
C ILE A 21 10.91 0.80 -6.67
N GLY A 22 11.32 0.04 -7.68
CA GLY A 22 12.74 -0.22 -7.98
C GLY A 22 13.47 -1.00 -6.90
N LEU A 23 12.79 -1.86 -6.12
CA LEU A 23 13.43 -2.83 -5.22
C LEU A 23 13.90 -4.07 -5.99
N LEU A 24 13.28 -4.35 -7.13
CA LEU A 24 13.71 -5.36 -8.10
C LEU A 24 13.80 -4.68 -9.46
N GLU A 25 14.82 -5.05 -10.21
CA GLU A 25 14.99 -4.60 -11.59
C GLU A 25 14.32 -5.61 -12.53
N PRO A 26 13.48 -5.19 -13.49
CA PRO A 26 12.91 -6.07 -14.47
C PRO A 26 14.00 -6.51 -15.48
N ASP A 27 13.97 -7.77 -15.90
CA ASP A 27 14.90 -8.29 -16.90
C ASP A 27 14.69 -7.63 -18.27
N GLU A 28 13.43 -7.31 -18.60
CA GLU A 28 13.02 -6.67 -19.86
C GLU A 28 11.83 -5.74 -19.65
N GLY A 29 11.63 -4.83 -20.59
CA GLY A 29 10.49 -3.91 -20.60
C GLY A 29 10.80 -2.57 -19.94
N LYS A 30 9.76 -1.78 -19.72
CA LYS A 30 9.81 -0.42 -19.16
C LYS A 30 8.80 -0.27 -18.05
N ILE A 31 9.21 0.37 -16.95
CA ILE A 31 8.32 0.77 -15.85
C ILE A 31 8.42 2.27 -15.67
N GLU A 32 7.32 2.96 -15.90
CA GLU A 32 7.23 4.39 -15.76
C GLU A 32 6.40 4.74 -14.51
N VAL A 33 6.99 5.49 -13.58
CA VAL A 33 6.37 5.94 -12.34
C VAL A 33 6.44 7.46 -12.26
N LEU A 34 5.29 8.10 -12.12
CA LEU A 34 5.17 9.57 -12.07
C LEU A 34 5.89 10.26 -13.25
N GLY A 35 5.78 9.69 -14.46
CA GLY A 35 6.39 10.20 -15.67
C GLY A 35 7.90 9.93 -15.81
N SER A 36 8.49 9.13 -14.93
CA SER A 36 9.90 8.77 -14.97
C SER A 36 10.06 7.27 -15.20
N ASP A 37 10.89 6.88 -16.17
CA ASP A 37 11.34 5.50 -16.32
C ASP A 37 12.29 5.17 -15.17
N ILE A 38 11.90 4.20 -14.34
CA ILE A 38 12.68 3.87 -13.13
C ILE A 38 13.87 2.96 -13.42
N ALA A 39 13.91 2.30 -14.60
CA ALA A 39 15.05 1.51 -15.03
C ALA A 39 16.25 2.43 -15.31
N GLY A 40 17.37 2.18 -14.67
CA GLY A 40 18.61 2.95 -14.89
C GLY A 40 18.65 4.34 -14.21
N LEU A 41 17.69 4.67 -13.33
CA LEU A 41 17.78 5.88 -12.52
C LEU A 41 18.96 5.81 -11.55
N SER A 42 19.62 6.95 -11.32
CA SER A 42 20.57 7.04 -10.22
C SER A 42 19.89 6.79 -8.87
N PRO A 43 20.62 6.29 -7.87
CA PRO A 43 20.07 6.07 -6.53
C PRO A 43 19.37 7.32 -5.96
N GLU A 44 19.93 8.50 -6.18
CA GLU A 44 19.35 9.78 -5.74
C GLU A 44 18.02 10.10 -6.44
N SER A 45 17.93 9.82 -7.75
CA SER A 45 16.70 10.04 -8.53
C SER A 45 15.61 9.04 -8.13
N LEU A 46 16.00 7.79 -7.91
CA LEU A 46 15.10 6.74 -7.43
C LEU A 46 14.58 7.05 -6.02
N ASP A 47 15.41 7.57 -5.13
CA ASP A 47 14.99 7.99 -3.78
C ASP A 47 13.97 9.15 -3.83
N LYS A 48 14.08 10.07 -4.79
CA LYS A 48 13.06 11.12 -5.00
C LYS A 48 11.70 10.54 -5.44
N ILE A 49 11.72 9.53 -6.31
CA ILE A 49 10.49 8.80 -6.70
C ILE A 49 9.91 8.07 -5.48
N ARG A 50 10.75 7.34 -4.72
CA ARG A 50 10.34 6.60 -3.53
C ARG A 50 9.74 7.49 -2.44
N ALA A 51 10.19 8.72 -2.31
CA ALA A 51 9.58 9.69 -1.39
C ALA A 51 8.14 10.07 -1.75
N ARG A 52 7.75 9.88 -3.03
CA ARG A 52 6.40 10.15 -3.56
C ARG A 52 5.56 8.88 -3.71
N VAL A 53 6.14 7.70 -3.46
CA VAL A 53 5.45 6.41 -3.52
C VAL A 53 5.50 5.77 -2.14
N GLY A 54 4.38 5.76 -1.44
CA GLY A 54 4.24 5.06 -0.17
C GLY A 54 4.18 3.55 -0.37
N PHE A 55 4.73 2.76 0.56
CA PHE A 55 4.65 1.31 0.50
C PHE A 55 4.28 0.70 1.86
N LEU A 56 3.12 0.07 1.92
CA LEU A 56 2.68 -0.73 3.06
C LEU A 56 2.99 -2.21 2.82
N PHE A 57 3.99 -2.72 3.52
CA PHE A 57 4.39 -4.13 3.46
C PHE A 57 3.39 -5.04 4.19
N GLN A 58 3.25 -6.28 3.75
CA GLN A 58 2.43 -7.30 4.39
C GLN A 58 2.76 -7.45 5.89
N GLY A 59 4.02 -7.47 6.27
CA GLY A 59 4.52 -7.61 7.64
C GLY A 59 4.57 -6.31 8.45
N ASN A 60 3.95 -5.22 8.00
CA ASN A 60 3.97 -3.86 8.59
C ASN A 60 5.35 -3.18 8.59
N ALA A 61 6.44 -3.94 8.72
CA ALA A 61 7.83 -3.50 8.70
C ALA A 61 8.16 -2.36 9.70
N LEU A 62 7.47 -2.29 10.84
CA LEU A 62 7.84 -1.35 11.91
C LEU A 62 9.17 -1.77 12.54
N TYR A 63 9.95 -0.79 12.95
CA TYR A 63 11.18 -1.01 13.71
C TYR A 63 10.84 -1.25 15.18
N ASP A 64 11.03 -2.47 15.67
CA ASP A 64 10.67 -2.88 17.03
C ASP A 64 11.48 -2.15 18.11
N SER A 65 12.68 -1.66 17.77
CA SER A 65 13.55 -0.89 18.66
C SER A 65 13.23 0.61 18.72
N MET A 66 12.23 1.07 17.99
CA MET A 66 11.81 2.47 17.87
C MET A 66 10.38 2.64 18.40
N THR A 67 10.13 3.74 19.09
CA THR A 67 8.77 4.17 19.43
C THR A 67 7.94 4.42 18.17
N VAL A 68 6.63 4.56 18.32
CA VAL A 68 5.72 4.97 17.23
C VAL A 68 6.19 6.29 16.62
N ARG A 69 6.50 7.29 17.43
CA ARG A 69 7.09 8.57 16.99
C ARG A 69 8.29 8.36 16.09
N GLU A 70 9.29 7.62 16.58
CA GLU A 70 10.55 7.40 15.86
C GLU A 70 10.33 6.64 14.55
N ASN A 71 9.40 5.68 14.53
CA ASN A 71 8.99 4.99 13.31
C ASN A 71 8.41 5.94 12.25
N LEU A 72 7.59 6.93 12.68
CA LEU A 72 7.02 7.92 11.78
C LEU A 72 8.05 8.97 11.33
N GLU A 73 8.96 9.37 12.21
CA GLU A 73 10.04 10.33 11.88
C GLU A 73 11.09 9.74 10.93
N PHE A 74 11.27 8.40 10.93
CA PHE A 74 12.33 7.75 10.16
C PHE A 74 12.31 8.10 8.66
N PRO A 75 11.16 8.03 7.95
CA PRO A 75 11.08 8.47 6.55
C PRO A 75 11.41 9.95 6.36
N LEU A 76 11.01 10.81 7.29
CA LEU A 76 11.32 12.25 7.24
C LEU A 76 12.82 12.50 7.32
N ARG A 77 13.54 11.79 8.20
CA ARG A 77 14.99 11.90 8.36
C ARG A 77 15.74 11.41 7.11
N ARG A 78 15.26 10.32 6.50
CA ARG A 78 15.90 9.73 5.31
C ARG A 78 15.69 10.58 4.06
N HIS A 79 14.45 11.04 3.86
CA HIS A 79 14.05 11.84 2.70
C HIS A 79 13.99 13.32 3.05
N TRP A 80 14.98 13.81 3.82
CA TRP A 80 15.07 15.20 4.23
C TRP A 80 15.00 16.13 3.01
N ILE A 81 13.80 16.28 2.48
CA ILE A 81 13.47 17.35 1.57
C ILE A 81 13.47 18.59 2.44
N LYS A 82 14.43 19.51 2.23
CA LYS A 82 14.47 20.84 2.86
C LYS A 82 13.13 21.55 2.64
N ARG A 83 12.16 21.21 3.44
CA ARG A 83 10.91 21.96 3.55
C ARG A 83 11.02 22.79 4.82
N GLU A 84 11.57 23.96 4.67
CA GLU A 84 11.96 24.91 5.75
C GLU A 84 10.81 25.28 6.71
N HIS A 85 9.58 24.84 6.44
CA HIS A 85 8.38 25.18 7.20
C HIS A 85 7.64 23.97 7.81
N TRP A 86 8.23 22.77 7.78
CA TRP A 86 7.54 21.60 8.34
C TRP A 86 7.90 21.41 9.81
N ASN A 87 6.87 21.50 10.66
CA ASN A 87 6.99 21.04 12.04
C ASN A 87 6.84 19.51 12.06
N VAL A 88 7.89 18.80 12.43
CA VAL A 88 7.90 17.32 12.50
C VAL A 88 6.83 16.80 13.47
N GLU A 89 6.64 17.50 14.60
CA GLU A 89 5.62 17.16 15.59
C GLU A 89 4.21 17.18 14.98
N ASP A 90 3.88 18.25 14.26
CA ASP A 90 2.56 18.39 13.61
C ASP A 90 2.34 17.28 12.57
N LEU A 91 3.38 16.92 11.80
CA LEU A 91 3.28 15.83 10.82
C LEU A 91 3.06 14.47 11.48
N VAL A 92 3.77 14.19 12.57
CA VAL A 92 3.60 12.95 13.32
C VAL A 92 2.19 12.87 13.90
N MET A 93 1.71 13.95 14.50
CA MET A 93 0.36 13.99 15.09
C MET A 93 -0.72 13.90 14.01
N GLU A 94 -0.60 14.65 12.90
CA GLU A 94 -1.52 14.54 11.75
C GLU A 94 -1.59 13.10 11.22
N ALA A 95 -0.44 12.43 11.07
CA ALA A 95 -0.39 11.05 10.57
C ALA A 95 -1.08 10.08 11.53
N LEU A 96 -0.90 10.26 12.85
CA LEU A 96 -1.54 9.44 13.88
C LEU A 96 -3.06 9.71 13.99
N GLU A 97 -3.48 10.95 13.86
CA GLU A 97 -4.90 11.33 13.82
C GLU A 97 -5.61 10.70 12.62
N ASN A 98 -4.97 10.69 11.44
CA ASN A 98 -5.51 10.06 10.23
C ASN A 98 -5.82 8.57 10.41
N VAL A 99 -5.11 7.88 11.31
CA VAL A 99 -5.33 6.45 11.59
C VAL A 99 -6.06 6.22 12.93
N GLY A 100 -6.49 7.30 13.63
CA GLY A 100 -7.24 7.26 14.88
C GLY A 100 -6.42 6.81 16.10
N LEU A 101 -5.09 7.01 16.10
CA LEU A 101 -4.18 6.53 17.14
C LEU A 101 -3.23 7.61 17.71
N PRO A 102 -3.68 8.87 17.96
CA PRO A 102 -2.78 9.92 18.45
C PRO A 102 -2.17 9.60 19.82
N HIS A 103 -2.88 8.84 20.66
CA HIS A 103 -2.43 8.44 22.00
C HIS A 103 -1.26 7.46 21.99
N THR A 104 -0.91 6.85 20.86
CA THR A 104 0.14 5.82 20.78
C THR A 104 1.52 6.39 20.51
N VAL A 105 1.67 7.69 20.36
CA VAL A 105 2.89 8.38 19.90
C VAL A 105 4.17 7.95 20.63
N ASN A 106 4.10 7.66 21.92
CA ASN A 106 5.23 7.25 22.75
C ASN A 106 5.31 5.74 23.03
N MET A 107 4.38 4.95 22.44
CA MET A 107 4.36 3.50 22.65
C MET A 107 5.40 2.79 21.78
N MET A 108 5.80 1.60 22.20
CA MET A 108 6.62 0.69 21.40
C MET A 108 5.71 -0.20 20.54
N PRO A 109 6.17 -0.70 19.38
CA PRO A 109 5.40 -1.64 18.55
C PRO A 109 4.94 -2.90 19.32
N SER A 110 5.70 -3.34 20.32
CA SER A 110 5.34 -4.49 21.19
C SER A 110 4.11 -4.26 22.06
N GLU A 111 3.76 -3.00 22.33
CA GLU A 111 2.60 -2.60 23.13
C GLU A 111 1.31 -2.46 22.28
N LEU A 112 1.41 -2.60 20.95
CA LEU A 112 0.32 -2.41 20.02
C LEU A 112 -0.33 -3.74 19.63
N SER A 113 -1.67 -3.75 19.47
CA SER A 113 -2.38 -4.85 18.83
C SER A 113 -1.98 -5.03 17.36
N GLY A 114 -2.34 -6.16 16.72
CA GLY A 114 -2.08 -6.38 15.29
C GLY A 114 -2.69 -5.31 14.40
N GLY A 115 -3.96 -4.94 14.66
CA GLY A 115 -4.64 -3.86 13.94
C GLY A 115 -4.02 -2.49 14.17
N MET A 116 -3.61 -2.17 15.41
CA MET A 116 -2.89 -0.93 15.71
C MET A 116 -1.56 -0.86 14.97
N ARG A 117 -0.77 -1.95 14.98
CA ARG A 117 0.48 -2.01 14.20
C ARG A 117 0.27 -1.74 12.71
N LYS A 118 -0.79 -2.32 12.13
CA LYS A 118 -1.15 -2.08 10.71
C LYS A 118 -1.49 -0.61 10.46
N ARG A 119 -2.28 0.01 11.34
CA ARG A 119 -2.63 1.45 11.25
C ARG A 119 -1.40 2.35 11.41
N ILE A 120 -0.48 2.06 12.35
CA ILE A 120 0.77 2.82 12.50
C ILE A 120 1.68 2.66 11.26
N ALA A 121 1.78 1.46 10.69
CA ALA A 121 2.52 1.25 9.45
C ALA A 121 1.92 2.07 8.29
N LEU A 122 0.60 2.19 8.23
CA LEU A 122 -0.09 3.05 7.28
C LEU A 122 0.19 4.53 7.55
N ALA A 123 0.12 5.00 8.81
CA ALA A 123 0.51 6.37 9.18
C ALA A 123 1.94 6.71 8.74
N ARG A 124 2.89 5.76 8.93
CA ARG A 124 4.27 5.92 8.49
C ARG A 124 4.37 6.02 6.95
N THR A 125 3.53 5.29 6.23
CA THR A 125 3.48 5.36 4.76
C THR A 125 3.00 6.73 4.29
N LEU A 126 2.10 7.37 5.05
CA LEU A 126 1.47 8.66 4.71
C LEU A 126 2.31 9.89 5.07
N ILE A 127 3.29 9.77 5.95
CA ILE A 127 3.97 10.92 6.55
C ILE A 127 4.67 11.83 5.52
N LEU A 128 5.10 11.25 4.38
CA LEU A 128 5.69 11.99 3.26
C LEU A 128 4.65 12.56 2.29
N LYS A 129 3.34 12.35 2.54
CA LYS A 129 2.24 12.75 1.66
C LYS A 129 2.46 12.26 0.22
N PRO A 130 2.51 10.92 0.01
CA PRO A 130 2.81 10.33 -1.29
C PRO A 130 1.70 10.58 -2.31
N ASP A 131 2.04 10.56 -3.60
CA ASP A 131 1.07 10.63 -4.71
C ASP A 131 0.47 9.25 -5.01
N ILE A 132 1.25 8.18 -4.80
CA ILE A 132 0.85 6.79 -5.03
C ILE A 132 1.12 5.99 -3.77
N ILE A 133 0.21 5.06 -3.42
CA ILE A 133 0.42 4.13 -2.32
C ILE A 133 0.31 2.69 -2.82
N LEU A 134 1.31 1.90 -2.53
CA LEU A 134 1.35 0.48 -2.81
C LEU A 134 1.00 -0.29 -1.54
N TYR A 135 -0.03 -1.12 -1.58
CA TYR A 135 -0.50 -1.94 -0.47
C TYR A 135 -0.24 -3.42 -0.81
N ASP A 136 0.62 -4.08 -0.04
CA ASP A 136 0.85 -5.52 -0.15
C ASP A 136 0.08 -6.24 0.96
N GLU A 137 -1.07 -6.81 0.61
CA GLU A 137 -1.96 -7.57 1.50
C GLU A 137 -2.33 -6.79 2.79
N PRO A 138 -3.04 -5.66 2.67
CA PRO A 138 -3.29 -4.76 3.79
C PRO A 138 -4.16 -5.36 4.90
N THR A 139 -5.01 -6.33 4.59
CA THR A 139 -5.96 -6.97 5.53
C THR A 139 -5.51 -8.33 6.04
N THR A 140 -4.43 -8.90 5.49
CA THR A 140 -3.96 -10.24 5.87
C THR A 140 -3.61 -10.34 7.34
N GLY A 141 -4.11 -11.39 8.00
CA GLY A 141 -3.87 -11.68 9.42
C GLY A 141 -4.71 -10.84 10.39
N LEU A 142 -5.72 -10.11 9.89
CA LEU A 142 -6.67 -9.36 10.70
C LEU A 142 -8.02 -10.09 10.77
N ASP A 143 -8.74 -9.85 11.84
CA ASP A 143 -10.13 -10.28 11.95
C ASP A 143 -11.05 -9.48 11.00
N PRO A 144 -12.26 -9.98 10.68
CA PRO A 144 -13.15 -9.34 9.70
C PRO A 144 -13.56 -7.90 10.04
N VAL A 145 -13.64 -7.56 11.35
CA VAL A 145 -14.02 -6.19 11.77
C VAL A 145 -12.85 -5.25 11.52
N THR A 146 -11.67 -5.61 12.02
CA THR A 146 -10.45 -4.83 11.81
C THR A 146 -10.10 -4.70 10.32
N SER A 147 -10.31 -5.75 9.51
CA SER A 147 -10.12 -5.69 8.05
C SER A 147 -10.99 -4.62 7.40
N ARG A 148 -12.29 -4.55 7.74
CA ARG A 148 -13.19 -3.52 7.23
C ARG A 148 -12.76 -2.11 7.64
N GLU A 149 -12.26 -1.93 8.86
CA GLU A 149 -11.73 -0.65 9.33
C GLU A 149 -10.50 -0.21 8.54
N ILE A 150 -9.59 -1.13 8.19
CA ILE A 150 -8.43 -0.84 7.33
C ILE A 150 -8.87 -0.48 5.91
N ILE A 151 -9.85 -1.19 5.34
CA ILE A 151 -10.40 -0.87 4.01
C ILE A 151 -11.03 0.53 4.02
N ALA A 152 -11.85 0.85 5.02
CA ALA A 152 -12.44 2.17 5.17
C ALA A 152 -11.36 3.26 5.29
N LEU A 153 -10.29 2.97 6.03
CA LEU A 153 -9.18 3.89 6.19
C LEU A 153 -8.42 4.13 4.88
N ILE A 154 -8.20 3.10 4.06
CA ILE A 154 -7.61 3.23 2.71
C ILE A 154 -8.45 4.17 1.85
N ASN A 155 -9.77 4.00 1.85
CA ASN A 155 -10.68 4.86 1.08
C ASN A 155 -10.68 6.31 1.58
N ASN A 156 -10.73 6.52 2.90
CA ASN A 156 -10.67 7.86 3.48
C ASN A 156 -9.36 8.60 3.14
N ILE A 157 -8.23 7.87 3.16
CA ILE A 157 -6.93 8.41 2.76
C ILE A 157 -6.94 8.83 1.29
N ARG A 158 -7.45 7.98 0.41
CA ARG A 158 -7.59 8.29 -1.00
C ARG A 158 -8.39 9.58 -1.21
N GLU A 159 -9.55 9.69 -0.58
CA GLU A 159 -10.40 10.87 -0.70
C GLU A 159 -9.74 12.12 -0.13
N LYS A 160 -9.14 12.03 1.06
CA LYS A 160 -8.51 13.15 1.74
C LYS A 160 -7.28 13.69 1.01
N TYR A 161 -6.41 12.79 0.53
CA TYR A 161 -5.13 13.16 -0.06
C TYR A 161 -5.10 13.07 -1.59
N GLN A 162 -6.21 12.64 -2.22
CA GLN A 162 -6.34 12.46 -3.68
C GLN A 162 -5.24 11.56 -4.25
N THR A 163 -4.86 10.50 -3.49
CA THR A 163 -3.83 9.55 -3.88
C THR A 163 -4.36 8.51 -4.86
N ALA A 164 -3.48 7.97 -5.70
CA ALA A 164 -3.73 6.72 -6.41
C ALA A 164 -3.19 5.54 -5.60
N ALA A 165 -3.75 4.34 -5.80
CA ALA A 165 -3.26 3.15 -5.13
C ALA A 165 -3.14 1.94 -6.04
N VAL A 166 -2.15 1.08 -5.73
CA VAL A 166 -2.08 -0.30 -6.22
C VAL A 166 -2.16 -1.21 -5.00
N ILE A 167 -3.16 -2.08 -4.96
CA ILE A 167 -3.48 -2.94 -3.83
C ILE A 167 -3.34 -4.39 -4.27
N ILE A 168 -2.47 -5.16 -3.64
CA ILE A 168 -2.51 -6.61 -3.74
C ILE A 168 -3.42 -7.12 -2.64
N SER A 169 -4.42 -7.91 -2.98
CA SER A 169 -5.27 -8.57 -2.00
C SER A 169 -5.89 -9.86 -2.57
N HIS A 170 -6.19 -10.78 -1.67
CA HIS A 170 -7.07 -11.94 -1.90
C HIS A 170 -8.37 -11.82 -1.08
N ASP A 171 -8.52 -10.80 -0.24
CA ASP A 171 -9.74 -10.53 0.53
C ASP A 171 -10.82 -9.92 -0.37
N MET A 172 -11.92 -10.65 -0.60
CA MET A 172 -13.03 -10.21 -1.45
C MET A 172 -13.66 -8.90 -0.99
N ASN A 173 -13.70 -8.63 0.32
CA ASN A 173 -14.19 -7.33 0.81
C ASN A 173 -13.22 -6.20 0.42
N CYS A 174 -11.92 -6.43 0.52
CA CYS A 174 -10.92 -5.46 0.09
C CYS A 174 -11.03 -5.21 -1.42
N ILE A 175 -11.10 -6.26 -2.23
CA ILE A 175 -11.24 -6.17 -3.68
C ILE A 175 -12.47 -5.37 -4.07
N ARG A 176 -13.63 -5.69 -3.47
CA ARG A 176 -14.92 -5.06 -3.77
C ARG A 176 -15.04 -3.61 -3.29
N LEU A 177 -14.51 -3.31 -2.09
CA LEU A 177 -14.77 -2.02 -1.42
C LEU A 177 -13.67 -0.98 -1.67
N ALA A 178 -12.43 -1.42 -1.98
CA ALA A 178 -11.32 -0.50 -2.20
C ALA A 178 -10.93 -0.36 -3.67
N GLY A 179 -11.30 -1.31 -4.55
CA GLY A 179 -10.89 -1.33 -5.95
C GLY A 179 -11.88 -0.62 -6.88
N ASP A 180 -11.37 0.32 -7.70
CA ASP A 180 -12.10 0.86 -8.84
C ASP A 180 -11.94 -0.07 -10.05
N ARG A 181 -10.74 -0.64 -10.21
CA ARG A 181 -10.36 -1.53 -11.31
C ARG A 181 -9.54 -2.68 -10.74
N ILE A 182 -9.79 -3.87 -11.25
CA ILE A 182 -9.15 -5.11 -10.82
C ILE A 182 -8.37 -5.68 -11.99
N LEU A 183 -7.12 -6.06 -11.76
CA LEU A 183 -6.26 -6.77 -12.70
C LEU A 183 -6.00 -8.18 -12.16
N MET A 184 -6.46 -9.19 -12.89
CA MET A 184 -6.21 -10.58 -12.53
C MET A 184 -4.94 -11.10 -13.20
N LEU A 185 -3.95 -11.50 -12.39
CA LEU A 185 -2.71 -12.09 -12.87
C LEU A 185 -2.76 -13.61 -12.85
N ILE A 186 -2.50 -14.22 -14.01
CA ILE A 186 -2.29 -15.67 -14.17
C ILE A 186 -0.97 -15.85 -14.92
N ASP A 187 -0.08 -16.68 -14.37
CA ASP A 187 1.22 -17.03 -14.99
C ASP A 187 2.03 -15.79 -15.43
N GLY A 188 2.06 -14.76 -14.56
CA GLY A 188 2.80 -13.52 -14.80
C GLY A 188 2.19 -12.58 -15.84
N ARG A 189 0.98 -12.84 -16.33
CA ARG A 189 0.30 -12.02 -17.33
C ARG A 189 -1.01 -11.45 -16.78
N CYS A 190 -1.38 -10.26 -17.22
CA CYS A 190 -2.71 -9.74 -17.02
C CYS A 190 -3.68 -10.57 -17.86
N TYR A 191 -4.49 -11.39 -17.19
CA TYR A 191 -5.41 -12.35 -17.83
C TYR A 191 -6.80 -11.76 -18.01
N ALA A 192 -7.29 -11.03 -17.02
CA ALA A 192 -8.57 -10.35 -17.05
C ALA A 192 -8.47 -8.99 -16.35
N GLU A 193 -9.29 -8.05 -16.80
CA GLU A 193 -9.35 -6.69 -16.27
C GLU A 193 -10.81 -6.22 -16.29
N GLY A 194 -11.23 -5.50 -15.24
CA GLY A 194 -12.56 -4.93 -15.13
C GLY A 194 -12.85 -4.38 -13.73
N ASP A 195 -14.05 -3.89 -13.52
CA ASP A 195 -14.56 -3.65 -12.17
C ASP A 195 -15.03 -4.96 -11.51
N PHE A 196 -15.39 -4.90 -10.24
CA PHE A 196 -15.78 -6.08 -9.47
C PHE A 196 -16.99 -6.80 -10.07
N HIS A 197 -18.01 -6.07 -10.55
CA HIS A 197 -19.23 -6.67 -11.12
C HIS A 197 -18.93 -7.33 -12.46
N THR A 198 -18.17 -6.67 -13.32
CA THR A 198 -17.74 -7.22 -14.62
C THR A 198 -16.98 -8.53 -14.46
N LEU A 199 -16.08 -8.62 -13.47
CA LEU A 199 -15.32 -9.84 -13.25
C LEU A 199 -16.11 -10.93 -12.55
N LEU A 200 -17.04 -10.57 -11.66
CA LEU A 200 -17.96 -11.53 -11.01
C LEU A 200 -18.91 -12.20 -12.00
N GLU A 201 -19.35 -11.48 -13.04
CA GLU A 201 -20.23 -12.00 -14.10
C GLU A 201 -19.46 -12.66 -15.26
N ASN A 202 -18.13 -12.69 -15.18
CA ASN A 202 -17.30 -13.24 -16.25
C ASN A 202 -17.47 -14.76 -16.32
N ARG A 203 -17.75 -15.27 -17.55
CA ARG A 203 -18.01 -16.69 -17.80
C ARG A 203 -16.74 -17.52 -18.06
N ASP A 204 -15.57 -16.89 -18.09
CA ASP A 204 -14.30 -17.61 -18.17
C ASP A 204 -14.10 -18.42 -16.89
N GLU A 205 -13.85 -19.73 -17.03
CA GLU A 205 -13.76 -20.66 -15.92
C GLU A 205 -12.69 -20.26 -14.88
N LYS A 206 -11.56 -19.70 -15.32
CA LYS A 206 -10.49 -19.28 -14.41
C LYS A 206 -10.86 -18.04 -13.60
N VAL A 207 -11.58 -17.10 -14.24
CA VAL A 207 -12.06 -15.87 -13.59
C VAL A 207 -13.18 -16.23 -12.61
N ALA A 208 -14.21 -16.98 -13.08
CA ALA A 208 -15.33 -17.41 -12.24
C ALA A 208 -14.86 -18.20 -11.00
N THR A 209 -13.95 -19.18 -11.19
CA THR A 209 -13.41 -19.96 -10.06
C THR A 209 -12.73 -19.08 -9.01
N PHE A 210 -12.05 -18.00 -9.40
CA PHE A 210 -11.41 -17.09 -8.45
C PHE A 210 -12.44 -16.32 -7.62
N PHE A 211 -13.50 -15.81 -8.25
CA PHE A 211 -14.51 -14.98 -7.58
C PHE A 211 -15.60 -15.81 -6.86
N GLU A 212 -15.87 -17.05 -7.29
CA GLU A 212 -16.84 -17.95 -6.64
C GLU A 212 -16.26 -18.72 -5.45
N GLY A 213 -14.96 -19.03 -5.48
CA GLY A 213 -14.31 -19.90 -4.50
C GLY A 213 -14.09 -19.29 -3.09
N GLU A 214 -14.40 -18.00 -2.92
CA GLU A 214 -14.24 -17.25 -1.67
C GLU A 214 -15.55 -16.57 -1.19
N SER A 215 -16.70 -17.08 -1.65
CA SER A 215 -18.04 -16.58 -1.27
C SER A 215 -18.55 -17.17 0.02
#